data_5082ea39bc5cb9159d32a219bdd4635c
#
_entry.id   5082ea39bc5cb9159d32a219bdd4635c
#
_cell.length_a   1.000
_cell.length_b   1.000
_cell.length_c   1.000
_cell.angle_alpha   90.00
_cell.angle_beta   90.00
_cell.angle_gamma   90.00
#
_symmetry.space_group_name_H-M   'P 1'
#
loop_
_entity.id
_entity.type
_entity.pdbx_description
1 polymer ?
#
loop_
_entity_poly.entity_id
_entity_poly.type
_entity_poly.pdbx_seq_one_letter_code
_entity_poly.pdbx_strand_id
1 'polypeptide(L)'
;WERRANGLEDRRGFLREDPVAYYRALALPDLTPLRAWGLEVHLKDLDLAVEAARARAPVVLAGHSLGAALAGLYALLHGEKLSGLVLLDGAPGVVLLAEEAFYEGADLPFGRLVGYRAFLRGEGSPVLELLGLGPKALALAEAEAFLAAKRPEETLPFGPYRATREALALLRVDDDYSLFPVFSVSAGRAWAREGFSLLGLLQGRLVRTVRGPRAGPIAWRDTGEATDPRAFLRAFALPETGFSEWYFPYRLLLEVGGYPYVLRGLKPRALPYPVLALGAGRGLYPRAEDFRLGELFPGTEARAQVLPGLTHLDLLTEREGRTAGLLLRYL
;
A
#
# COMPACT_ATOMS: atom_id res chain seq x y z
N TRP A 1 2.16 -14.64 2.54
CA TRP A 1 3.03 -14.71 1.36
C TRP A 1 3.64 -13.34 1.06
N GLU A 2 4.94 -13.31 0.91
CA GLU A 2 5.71 -12.15 0.50
C GLU A 2 6.02 -12.22 -0.99
N ARG A 3 5.93 -11.09 -1.69
CA ARG A 3 6.30 -11.04 -3.10
C ARG A 3 7.82 -11.16 -3.27
N ARG A 4 8.25 -11.79 -4.36
CA ARG A 4 9.68 -12.05 -4.62
C ARG A 4 10.55 -10.79 -4.60
N ALA A 5 9.99 -9.61 -4.92
CA ALA A 5 10.70 -8.34 -4.88
C ALA A 5 11.20 -7.99 -3.48
N ASN A 6 10.48 -8.38 -2.42
CA ASN A 6 10.88 -8.16 -1.04
C ASN A 6 12.19 -8.91 -0.69
N GLY A 7 12.48 -10.02 -1.38
CA GLY A 7 13.74 -10.75 -1.22
C GLY A 7 14.98 -9.97 -1.68
N LEU A 8 14.81 -8.86 -2.40
CA LEU A 8 15.90 -7.95 -2.79
C LEU A 8 16.21 -6.90 -1.72
N GLU A 9 15.35 -6.75 -0.73
CA GLU A 9 15.48 -5.72 0.30
C GLU A 9 16.65 -6.03 1.24
N ASP A 10 17.61 -5.14 1.31
CA ASP A 10 18.70 -5.25 2.27
C ASP A 10 18.25 -4.77 3.66
N ARG A 11 17.70 -5.66 4.44
CA ARG A 11 17.18 -5.35 5.77
C ARG A 11 18.24 -5.32 6.87
N ARG A 12 19.51 -5.62 6.54
CA ARG A 12 20.65 -5.58 7.51
C ARG A 12 20.88 -4.21 8.12
N GLY A 13 20.42 -3.14 7.45
CA GLY A 13 20.50 -1.79 7.97
C GLY A 13 19.77 -1.60 9.31
N PHE A 14 18.65 -2.33 9.54
CA PHE A 14 17.91 -2.24 10.81
C PHE A 14 18.68 -2.81 12.02
N LEU A 15 19.72 -3.59 11.77
CA LEU A 15 20.63 -4.11 12.81
C LEU A 15 21.81 -3.16 13.10
N ARG A 16 21.91 -2.04 12.39
CA ARG A 16 22.98 -1.04 12.59
C ARG A 16 22.59 -0.04 13.67
N GLU A 17 23.60 0.60 14.25
CA GLU A 17 23.39 1.68 15.23
C GLU A 17 22.62 2.86 14.62
N ASP A 18 22.97 3.22 13.37
CA ASP A 18 22.27 4.25 12.58
C ASP A 18 21.70 3.66 11.27
N PRO A 19 20.48 3.12 11.30
CA PRO A 19 19.80 2.63 10.10
C PRO A 19 19.61 3.70 9.03
N VAL A 20 19.36 4.95 9.42
CA VAL A 20 19.13 6.06 8.47
C VAL A 20 20.41 6.38 7.68
N ALA A 21 21.56 6.44 8.35
CA ALA A 21 22.84 6.61 7.67
C ALA A 21 23.14 5.44 6.71
N TYR A 22 22.86 4.21 7.15
CA TYR A 22 23.01 3.02 6.32
C TYR A 22 22.18 3.11 5.03
N TYR A 23 20.89 3.36 5.13
CA TYR A 23 20.01 3.40 3.95
C TYR A 23 20.19 4.67 3.10
N ARG A 24 20.70 5.76 3.68
CA ARG A 24 21.11 6.92 2.89
C ARG A 24 22.25 6.58 1.95
N ALA A 25 23.15 5.70 2.35
CA ALA A 25 24.26 5.20 1.55
C ALA A 25 23.92 3.94 0.74
N LEU A 26 22.68 3.45 0.79
CA LEU A 26 22.26 2.20 0.14
C LEU A 26 22.60 2.21 -1.35
N ALA A 27 23.38 1.23 -1.77
CA ALA A 27 23.57 0.89 -3.17
C ALA A 27 22.44 -0.03 -3.63
N LEU A 28 21.75 0.34 -4.70
CA LEU A 28 20.70 -0.49 -5.26
C LEU A 28 21.30 -1.70 -5.98
N PRO A 29 20.69 -2.89 -5.89
CA PRO A 29 21.10 -4.04 -6.67
C PRO A 29 20.79 -3.83 -8.17
N ASP A 30 21.20 -4.77 -9.02
CA ASP A 30 20.73 -4.80 -10.41
C ASP A 30 19.22 -5.06 -10.44
N LEU A 31 18.46 -4.07 -10.90
CA LEU A 31 17.00 -4.10 -10.98
C LEU A 31 16.48 -4.59 -12.33
N THR A 32 17.37 -4.87 -13.29
CA THR A 32 17.00 -5.31 -14.64
C THR A 32 16.08 -6.54 -14.63
N PRO A 33 16.28 -7.56 -13.77
CA PRO A 33 15.37 -8.72 -13.69
C PRO A 33 13.91 -8.38 -13.40
N LEU A 34 13.64 -7.26 -12.70
CA LEU A 34 12.28 -6.86 -12.35
C LEU A 34 11.43 -6.51 -13.59
N ARG A 35 12.08 -6.19 -14.73
CA ARG A 35 11.37 -5.99 -16.00
C ARG A 35 10.59 -7.22 -16.45
N ALA A 36 11.01 -8.41 -16.04
CA ALA A 36 10.33 -9.66 -16.34
C ALA A 36 9.23 -10.01 -15.31
N TRP A 37 9.18 -9.34 -14.15
CA TRP A 37 8.27 -9.70 -13.05
C TRP A 37 6.93 -8.99 -13.16
N GLY A 38 6.13 -9.44 -14.11
CA GLY A 38 4.76 -8.97 -14.34
C GLY A 38 3.71 -9.82 -13.61
N LEU A 39 2.45 -9.63 -14.00
CA LEU A 39 1.28 -10.24 -13.37
C LEU A 39 1.33 -11.78 -13.40
N GLU A 40 1.71 -12.37 -14.54
CA GLU A 40 1.80 -13.84 -14.67
C GLU A 40 2.79 -14.45 -13.69
N VAL A 41 3.95 -13.81 -13.49
CA VAL A 41 4.98 -14.27 -12.55
C VAL A 41 4.44 -14.25 -11.12
N HIS A 42 3.78 -13.15 -10.72
CA HIS A 42 3.23 -13.00 -9.38
C HIS A 42 2.05 -13.95 -9.13
N LEU A 43 1.21 -14.20 -10.13
CA LEU A 43 0.13 -15.20 -10.02
C LEU A 43 0.67 -16.63 -9.90
N LYS A 44 1.77 -16.98 -10.58
CA LYS A 44 2.45 -18.26 -10.41
C LYS A 44 3.08 -18.41 -9.02
N ASP A 45 3.72 -17.36 -8.52
CA ASP A 45 4.26 -17.36 -7.14
C ASP A 45 3.15 -17.53 -6.10
N LEU A 46 2.03 -16.82 -6.30
CA LEU A 46 0.85 -16.96 -5.44
C LEU A 46 0.27 -18.37 -5.52
N ASP A 47 0.23 -18.98 -6.71
CA ASP A 47 -0.22 -20.37 -6.87
C ASP A 47 0.64 -21.35 -6.09
N LEU A 48 1.96 -21.21 -6.13
CA LEU A 48 2.87 -22.03 -5.33
C LEU A 48 2.61 -21.86 -3.81
N ALA A 49 2.36 -20.64 -3.36
CA ALA A 49 2.04 -20.37 -1.96
C ALA A 49 0.70 -20.99 -1.55
N VAL A 50 -0.32 -20.86 -2.40
CA VAL A 50 -1.64 -21.46 -2.17
C VAL A 50 -1.55 -22.98 -2.14
N GLU A 51 -0.84 -23.62 -3.08
CA GLU A 51 -0.66 -25.08 -3.07
C GLU A 51 0.07 -25.57 -1.80
N ALA A 52 1.10 -24.87 -1.36
CA ALA A 52 1.79 -25.19 -0.13
C ALA A 52 0.89 -25.05 1.12
N ALA A 53 -0.01 -24.07 1.14
CA ALA A 53 -0.98 -23.89 2.22
C ALA A 53 -2.08 -24.97 2.17
N ARG A 54 -2.62 -25.27 1.00
CA ARG A 54 -3.66 -26.29 0.79
C ARG A 54 -3.24 -27.68 1.22
N ALA A 55 -1.95 -27.99 1.12
CA ALA A 55 -1.42 -29.26 1.63
C ALA A 55 -1.60 -29.43 3.15
N ARG A 56 -1.97 -28.36 3.88
CA ARG A 56 -2.11 -28.36 5.33
C ARG A 56 -3.55 -28.08 5.81
N ALA A 57 -4.27 -27.20 5.12
CA ALA A 57 -5.63 -26.77 5.50
C ALA A 57 -6.35 -26.10 4.33
N PRO A 58 -7.70 -25.95 4.40
CA PRO A 58 -8.45 -25.04 3.51
C PRO A 58 -7.84 -23.64 3.52
N VAL A 59 -7.83 -22.98 2.35
CA VAL A 59 -7.17 -21.68 2.20
C VAL A 59 -8.20 -20.58 1.99
N VAL A 60 -8.23 -19.59 2.88
CA VAL A 60 -8.85 -18.30 2.65
C VAL A 60 -7.76 -17.34 2.16
N LEU A 61 -7.93 -16.81 0.94
CA LEU A 61 -6.99 -15.85 0.39
C LEU A 61 -7.44 -14.43 0.73
N ALA A 62 -6.57 -13.69 1.41
CA ALA A 62 -6.81 -12.28 1.74
C ALA A 62 -5.77 -11.39 1.06
N GLY A 63 -6.19 -10.23 0.58
CA GLY A 63 -5.30 -9.21 0.03
C GLY A 63 -5.74 -7.80 0.40
N HIS A 64 -4.77 -6.89 0.53
CA HIS A 64 -4.99 -5.46 0.75
C HIS A 64 -4.48 -4.68 -0.46
N SER A 65 -5.22 -3.64 -0.87
CA SER A 65 -4.80 -2.74 -1.95
C SER A 65 -4.53 -3.51 -3.26
N LEU A 66 -3.32 -3.40 -3.83
CA LEU A 66 -2.90 -4.21 -4.97
C LEU A 66 -2.94 -5.71 -4.67
N GLY A 67 -2.64 -6.12 -3.43
CA GLY A 67 -2.77 -7.51 -3.00
C GLY A 67 -4.19 -8.03 -3.12
N ALA A 68 -5.21 -7.18 -2.89
CA ALA A 68 -6.60 -7.53 -3.12
C ALA A 68 -6.92 -7.71 -4.62
N ALA A 69 -6.35 -6.86 -5.48
CA ALA A 69 -6.48 -7.02 -6.93
C ALA A 69 -5.86 -8.35 -7.39
N LEU A 70 -4.66 -8.69 -6.91
CA LEU A 70 -4.00 -9.99 -7.20
C LEU A 70 -4.82 -11.17 -6.68
N ALA A 71 -5.33 -11.09 -5.45
CA ALA A 71 -6.16 -12.13 -4.85
C ALA A 71 -7.46 -12.36 -5.65
N GLY A 72 -8.11 -11.29 -6.08
CA GLY A 72 -9.30 -11.35 -6.93
C GLY A 72 -9.00 -11.93 -8.32
N LEU A 73 -7.90 -11.52 -8.97
CA LEU A 73 -7.48 -12.08 -10.26
C LEU A 73 -7.12 -13.56 -10.13
N TYR A 74 -6.44 -13.93 -9.04
CA TYR A 74 -6.15 -15.34 -8.74
C TYR A 74 -7.44 -16.15 -8.55
N ALA A 75 -8.42 -15.63 -7.81
CA ALA A 75 -9.71 -16.30 -7.60
C ALA A 75 -10.50 -16.47 -8.92
N LEU A 76 -10.40 -15.49 -9.84
CA LEU A 76 -11.00 -15.62 -11.18
C LEU A 76 -10.33 -16.73 -12.01
N LEU A 77 -9.04 -16.99 -11.84
CA LEU A 77 -8.29 -18.03 -12.56
C LEU A 77 -8.38 -19.40 -11.87
N HIS A 78 -8.21 -19.46 -10.56
CA HIS A 78 -7.97 -20.64 -9.75
C HIS A 78 -8.89 -20.72 -8.51
N GLY A 79 -10.11 -20.16 -8.62
CA GLY A 79 -11.03 -20.10 -7.47
C GLY A 79 -11.36 -21.46 -6.85
N GLU A 80 -11.28 -22.58 -7.62
CA GLU A 80 -11.47 -23.94 -7.11
C GLU A 80 -10.41 -24.36 -6.09
N LYS A 81 -9.29 -23.64 -5.99
CA LYS A 81 -8.22 -23.92 -5.03
C LYS A 81 -8.44 -23.24 -3.66
N LEU A 82 -9.42 -22.38 -3.55
CA LEU A 82 -9.69 -21.60 -2.35
C LEU A 82 -10.95 -22.06 -1.62
N SER A 83 -11.06 -21.67 -0.37
CA SER A 83 -12.24 -21.87 0.48
C SER A 83 -12.89 -20.54 0.91
N GLY A 84 -12.28 -19.42 0.59
CA GLY A 84 -12.77 -18.07 0.87
C GLY A 84 -11.89 -17.01 0.22
N LEU A 85 -12.44 -15.82 0.00
CA LEU A 85 -11.74 -14.67 -0.56
C LEU A 85 -12.06 -13.40 0.25
N VAL A 86 -11.02 -12.69 0.66
CA VAL A 86 -11.13 -11.41 1.37
C VAL A 86 -10.40 -10.32 0.59
N LEU A 87 -11.10 -9.24 0.28
CA LEU A 87 -10.59 -8.08 -0.44
C LEU A 87 -10.62 -6.85 0.49
N LEU A 88 -9.45 -6.32 0.84
CA LEU A 88 -9.32 -5.16 1.71
C LEU A 88 -8.91 -3.94 0.89
N ASP A 89 -9.80 -2.98 0.79
CA ASP A 89 -9.65 -1.70 0.07
C ASP A 89 -8.95 -1.83 -1.29
N GLY A 90 -9.35 -2.83 -2.06
CA GLY A 90 -8.83 -3.16 -3.38
C GLY A 90 -9.62 -4.30 -4.03
N ALA A 91 -9.64 -4.33 -5.35
CA ALA A 91 -10.22 -5.40 -6.16
C ALA A 91 -9.60 -5.37 -7.57
N PRO A 92 -9.80 -6.40 -8.42
CA PRO A 92 -9.49 -6.29 -9.85
C PRO A 92 -10.12 -5.06 -10.48
N GLY A 93 -9.32 -4.22 -11.14
CA GLY A 93 -9.79 -2.97 -11.72
C GLY A 93 -9.65 -1.73 -10.83
N VAL A 94 -8.96 -1.82 -9.67
CA VAL A 94 -8.68 -0.67 -8.78
C VAL A 94 -7.99 0.50 -9.50
N VAL A 95 -7.14 0.20 -10.47
CA VAL A 95 -6.51 1.16 -11.39
C VAL A 95 -6.67 0.61 -12.80
N LEU A 96 -7.89 0.69 -13.35
CA LEU A 96 -8.10 0.21 -14.71
C LEU A 96 -7.57 1.26 -15.70
N LEU A 97 -6.57 0.87 -16.47
CA LEU A 97 -6.03 1.68 -17.56
C LEU A 97 -6.88 1.50 -18.82
N ALA A 98 -7.17 2.59 -19.52
CA ALA A 98 -7.68 2.52 -20.88
C ALA A 98 -6.62 1.84 -21.79
N GLU A 99 -7.06 1.19 -22.85
CA GLU A 99 -6.18 0.40 -23.73
C GLU A 99 -5.01 1.25 -24.29
N GLU A 100 -5.30 2.45 -24.75
CA GLU A 100 -4.28 3.38 -25.24
C GLU A 100 -3.27 3.73 -24.14
N ALA A 101 -3.72 4.09 -22.95
CA ALA A 101 -2.86 4.41 -21.81
C ALA A 101 -2.01 3.21 -21.38
N PHE A 102 -2.55 2.00 -21.44
CA PHE A 102 -1.82 0.78 -21.16
C PHE A 102 -0.68 0.56 -22.16
N TYR A 103 -0.96 0.61 -23.47
CA TYR A 103 0.06 0.30 -24.48
C TYR A 103 1.02 1.44 -24.77
N GLU A 104 0.54 2.69 -24.84
CA GLU A 104 1.33 3.85 -25.28
C GLU A 104 1.79 4.73 -24.12
N GLY A 105 1.19 4.58 -22.95
CA GLY A 105 1.42 5.42 -21.79
C GLY A 105 0.48 6.62 -21.74
N ALA A 106 0.64 7.44 -20.72
CA ALA A 106 -0.17 8.63 -20.53
C ALA A 106 0.61 9.71 -19.77
N ASP A 107 0.32 10.96 -20.05
CA ASP A 107 0.78 12.07 -19.22
C ASP A 107 -0.13 12.19 -18.00
N LEU A 108 0.46 12.14 -16.82
CA LEU A 108 -0.22 12.28 -15.53
C LEU A 108 0.17 13.63 -14.91
N PRO A 109 -0.65 14.18 -13.99
CA PRO A 109 -0.30 15.43 -13.30
C PRO A 109 1.05 15.41 -12.55
N PHE A 110 1.59 14.20 -12.31
CA PHE A 110 2.79 13.97 -11.50
C PHE A 110 3.94 13.33 -12.31
N GLY A 111 3.85 13.28 -13.64
CA GLY A 111 4.84 12.66 -14.51
C GLY A 111 4.21 11.80 -15.60
N ARG A 112 5.05 11.12 -16.36
CA ARG A 112 4.60 10.29 -17.47
C ARG A 112 4.51 8.82 -17.06
N LEU A 113 3.37 8.19 -17.30
CA LEU A 113 3.22 6.73 -17.30
C LEU A 113 3.87 6.18 -18.57
N VAL A 114 4.91 5.38 -18.44
CA VAL A 114 5.54 4.68 -19.57
C VAL A 114 4.64 3.52 -19.98
N GLY A 115 4.20 3.50 -21.24
CA GLY A 115 3.31 2.46 -21.73
C GLY A 115 4.00 1.10 -21.89
N TYR A 116 3.20 0.05 -21.94
CA TYR A 116 3.66 -1.34 -21.94
C TYR A 116 4.64 -1.65 -23.09
N ARG A 117 4.38 -1.13 -24.31
CA ARG A 117 5.26 -1.33 -25.46
C ARG A 117 6.62 -0.68 -25.27
N ALA A 118 6.65 0.56 -24.79
CA ALA A 118 7.89 1.29 -24.51
C ALA A 118 8.67 0.60 -23.37
N PHE A 119 7.95 0.18 -22.32
CA PHE A 119 8.57 -0.55 -21.21
C PHE A 119 9.24 -1.86 -21.65
N LEU A 120 8.61 -2.64 -22.54
CA LEU A 120 9.18 -3.89 -23.06
C LEU A 120 10.43 -3.64 -23.94
N ARG A 121 10.54 -2.45 -24.56
CA ARG A 121 11.76 -2.03 -25.29
C ARG A 121 12.88 -1.56 -24.36
N GLY A 122 12.67 -1.54 -23.06
CA GLY A 122 13.66 -1.13 -22.06
C GLY A 122 13.54 0.31 -21.58
N GLU A 123 12.51 1.04 -21.98
CA GLU A 123 12.27 2.41 -21.52
C GLU A 123 11.72 2.43 -20.08
N GLY A 124 11.98 3.52 -19.36
CA GLY A 124 11.54 3.72 -17.97
C GLY A 124 12.26 2.86 -16.93
N SER A 125 11.97 3.10 -15.67
CA SER A 125 12.51 2.35 -14.53
C SER A 125 11.86 0.96 -14.41
N PRO A 126 12.61 -0.10 -14.05
CA PRO A 126 12.02 -1.43 -13.76
C PRO A 126 11.19 -1.47 -12.48
N VAL A 127 11.35 -0.48 -11.61
CA VAL A 127 10.60 -0.31 -10.36
C VAL A 127 9.75 0.96 -10.40
N LEU A 128 8.71 0.99 -9.59
CA LEU A 128 7.88 2.17 -9.43
C LEU A 128 8.69 3.29 -8.76
N GLU A 129 8.86 4.39 -9.47
CA GLU A 129 9.46 5.63 -8.99
C GLU A 129 8.47 6.76 -9.24
N LEU A 130 7.43 6.81 -8.45
CA LEU A 130 6.39 7.84 -8.56
C LEU A 130 6.45 8.75 -7.34
N LEU A 131 6.48 10.07 -7.57
CA LEU A 131 6.38 11.09 -6.51
C LEU A 131 7.51 11.00 -5.46
N GLY A 132 8.70 10.55 -5.85
CA GLY A 132 9.82 10.33 -4.94
C GLY A 132 9.72 9.05 -4.11
N LEU A 133 8.74 8.19 -4.38
CA LEU A 133 8.59 6.88 -3.77
C LEU A 133 9.36 5.84 -4.60
N GLY A 134 10.68 5.87 -4.51
CA GLY A 134 11.54 4.83 -5.06
C GLY A 134 12.17 4.00 -3.94
N PRO A 135 12.92 2.95 -4.29
CA PRO A 135 13.47 1.98 -3.32
C PRO A 135 14.19 2.62 -2.14
N LYS A 136 15.05 3.59 -2.41
CA LYS A 136 15.84 4.28 -1.39
C LYS A 136 14.98 5.17 -0.49
N ALA A 137 13.96 5.82 -1.04
CA ALA A 137 13.05 6.66 -0.25
C ALA A 137 12.19 5.82 0.70
N LEU A 138 11.72 4.66 0.24
CA LEU A 138 10.95 3.73 1.07
C LEU A 138 11.81 3.11 2.16
N ALA A 139 13.02 2.65 1.84
CA ALA A 139 13.98 2.15 2.83
C ALA A 139 14.29 3.18 3.92
N LEU A 140 14.49 4.44 3.53
CA LEU A 140 14.71 5.54 4.46
C LEU A 140 13.47 5.83 5.32
N ALA A 141 12.28 5.81 4.73
CA ALA A 141 11.04 6.03 5.47
C ALA A 141 10.82 4.95 6.54
N GLU A 142 11.05 3.69 6.21
CA GLU A 142 10.99 2.59 7.20
C GLU A 142 12.07 2.73 8.27
N ALA A 143 13.30 3.11 7.92
CA ALA A 143 14.38 3.32 8.90
C ALA A 143 14.06 4.47 9.88
N GLU A 144 13.50 5.55 9.38
CA GLU A 144 13.05 6.66 10.21
C GLU A 144 11.87 6.27 11.12
N ALA A 145 10.89 5.50 10.61
CA ALA A 145 9.79 4.96 11.40
C ALA A 145 10.29 3.96 12.47
N PHE A 146 11.27 3.11 12.14
CA PHE A 146 11.91 2.21 13.10
C PHE A 146 12.58 2.95 14.26
N LEU A 147 13.33 4.00 13.96
CA LEU A 147 13.93 4.84 15.00
C LEU A 147 12.87 5.63 15.77
N ALA A 148 11.81 6.09 15.12
CA ALA A 148 10.68 6.74 15.77
C ALA A 148 9.96 5.80 16.75
N ALA A 149 9.76 4.53 16.38
CA ALA A 149 9.19 3.52 17.28
C ALA A 149 10.09 3.24 18.50
N LYS A 150 11.41 3.28 18.32
CA LYS A 150 12.40 3.02 19.41
C LYS A 150 12.70 4.22 20.29
N ARG A 151 12.73 5.41 19.70
CA ARG A 151 13.15 6.67 20.35
C ARG A 151 12.20 7.82 19.97
N PRO A 152 10.90 7.71 20.29
CA PRO A 152 9.87 8.63 19.77
C PRO A 152 10.13 10.08 20.15
N GLU A 153 10.64 10.32 21.36
CA GLU A 153 10.88 11.67 21.92
C GLU A 153 12.22 12.28 21.48
N GLU A 154 13.11 11.54 20.82
CA GLU A 154 14.37 12.09 20.32
C GLU A 154 14.11 13.20 19.32
N THR A 155 14.73 14.36 19.50
CA THR A 155 14.48 15.54 18.67
C THR A 155 15.54 15.73 17.59
N LEU A 156 15.09 16.01 16.37
CA LEU A 156 15.92 16.26 15.20
C LEU A 156 15.67 17.66 14.64
N PRO A 157 16.59 18.21 13.84
CA PRO A 157 16.35 19.44 13.08
C PRO A 157 15.18 19.28 12.11
N PHE A 158 14.32 20.29 12.02
CA PHE A 158 13.21 20.39 11.08
C PHE A 158 13.09 21.83 10.57
N GLY A 159 13.79 22.15 9.49
CA GLY A 159 13.95 23.53 9.04
C GLY A 159 14.59 24.41 10.14
N PRO A 160 13.97 25.55 10.47
CA PRO A 160 14.46 26.42 11.58
C PRO A 160 14.05 25.89 12.97
N TYR A 161 13.35 24.78 13.06
CA TYR A 161 12.79 24.23 14.30
C TYR A 161 13.42 22.88 14.65
N ARG A 162 12.93 22.28 15.73
CA ARG A 162 13.18 20.88 16.09
C ARG A 162 11.85 20.14 16.13
N ALA A 163 11.88 18.86 15.80
CA ALA A 163 10.73 17.97 15.90
C ALA A 163 11.13 16.63 16.51
N THR A 164 10.22 15.96 17.19
CA THR A 164 10.43 14.60 17.66
C THR A 164 10.47 13.63 16.46
N ARG A 165 11.17 12.50 16.61
CA ARG A 165 11.18 11.45 15.57
C ARG A 165 9.79 10.94 15.25
N GLU A 166 8.97 10.75 16.28
CA GLU A 166 7.56 10.35 16.13
C GLU A 166 6.80 11.33 15.22
N ALA A 167 6.89 12.63 15.51
CA ALA A 167 6.23 13.66 14.70
C ALA A 167 6.75 13.67 13.25
N LEU A 168 8.07 13.53 13.03
CA LEU A 168 8.65 13.54 11.68
C LEU A 168 8.19 12.35 10.84
N ALA A 169 8.09 11.16 11.44
CA ALA A 169 7.62 9.96 10.76
C ALA A 169 6.12 10.06 10.42
N LEU A 170 5.30 10.50 11.38
CA LEU A 170 3.84 10.57 11.20
C LEU A 170 3.39 11.70 10.29
N LEU A 171 4.07 12.85 10.28
CA LEU A 171 3.79 13.94 9.34
C LEU A 171 3.82 13.52 7.85
N ARG A 172 4.47 12.41 7.52
CA ARG A 172 4.57 11.90 6.14
C ARG A 172 3.42 11.02 5.73
N VAL A 173 2.80 10.36 6.70
CA VAL A 173 1.82 9.29 6.46
C VAL A 173 0.44 9.59 7.03
N ASP A 174 0.31 10.56 7.91
CA ASP A 174 -0.98 10.95 8.45
C ASP A 174 -1.82 11.71 7.40
N ASP A 175 -3.10 11.41 7.34
CA ASP A 175 -4.00 11.89 6.28
C ASP A 175 -4.30 13.40 6.36
N ASP A 176 -4.13 14.01 7.53
CA ASP A 176 -4.23 15.46 7.69
C ASP A 176 -3.06 16.20 7.02
N TYR A 177 -1.88 15.55 6.89
CA TYR A 177 -0.64 16.18 6.39
C TYR A 177 -0.17 15.59 5.06
N SER A 178 -0.59 14.38 4.70
CA SER A 178 -0.18 13.72 3.46
C SER A 178 -0.93 14.26 2.24
N LEU A 179 -0.17 14.54 1.17
CA LEU A 179 -0.74 14.81 -0.15
C LEU A 179 -1.30 13.54 -0.82
N PHE A 180 -0.98 12.36 -0.29
CA PHE A 180 -1.33 11.06 -0.86
C PHE A 180 -2.22 10.26 0.09
N PRO A 181 -3.57 10.42 0.02
CA PRO A 181 -4.50 9.72 0.93
C PRO A 181 -4.45 8.19 0.81
N VAL A 182 -3.99 7.69 -0.33
CA VAL A 182 -3.91 6.23 -0.60
C VAL A 182 -2.92 5.52 0.32
N PHE A 183 -1.92 6.23 0.84
CA PHE A 183 -0.90 5.69 1.74
C PHE A 183 -0.95 6.36 3.10
N SER A 184 -2.13 6.76 3.56
CA SER A 184 -2.28 7.48 4.81
C SER A 184 -2.97 6.67 5.90
N VAL A 185 -2.67 7.06 7.14
CA VAL A 185 -3.35 6.64 8.37
C VAL A 185 -3.98 7.86 9.05
N SER A 186 -4.97 7.64 9.85
CA SER A 186 -5.53 8.64 10.76
C SER A 186 -5.02 8.36 12.16
N ALA A 187 -3.92 9.02 12.54
CA ALA A 187 -3.13 8.66 13.73
C ALA A 187 -3.00 9.79 14.76
N GLY A 188 -3.61 10.94 14.54
CA GLY A 188 -3.56 12.05 15.47
C GLY A 188 -3.05 13.34 14.85
N ARG A 189 -2.34 14.17 15.63
CA ARG A 189 -2.01 15.53 15.19
C ARG A 189 -0.67 16.05 15.69
N ALA A 190 0.01 16.82 14.84
CA ALA A 190 1.21 17.54 15.25
C ALA A 190 0.88 18.64 16.27
N TRP A 191 1.63 18.67 17.39
CA TRP A 191 1.58 19.78 18.36
C TRP A 191 2.38 20.97 17.83
N ALA A 192 1.78 21.68 16.88
CA ALA A 192 2.39 22.74 16.11
C ALA A 192 1.42 23.86 15.79
N ARG A 193 1.94 25.01 15.33
CA ARG A 193 1.16 25.99 14.59
C ARG A 193 0.98 25.46 13.18
N GLU A 194 -0.23 25.46 12.70
CA GLU A 194 -0.60 24.86 11.43
C GLU A 194 -1.03 25.92 10.41
N GLY A 195 -0.94 25.56 9.15
CA GLY A 195 -1.51 26.24 8.01
C GLY A 195 -2.06 25.19 7.03
N PHE A 196 -2.39 25.63 5.83
CA PHE A 196 -2.87 24.74 4.78
C PHE A 196 -1.92 24.77 3.58
N SER A 197 -1.82 23.64 2.90
CA SER A 197 -1.04 23.47 1.68
C SER A 197 -1.80 24.08 0.50
N LEU A 198 -1.19 25.00 -0.23
CA LEU A 198 -1.73 25.51 -1.48
C LEU A 198 -1.89 24.38 -2.52
N LEU A 199 -0.93 23.46 -2.57
CA LEU A 199 -1.00 22.31 -3.47
C LEU A 199 -2.17 21.38 -3.11
N GLY A 200 -2.43 21.15 -1.82
CA GLY A 200 -3.60 20.40 -1.36
C GLY A 200 -4.90 21.07 -1.79
N LEU A 201 -5.00 22.38 -1.65
CA LEU A 201 -6.17 23.14 -2.10
C LEU A 201 -6.40 23.04 -3.61
N LEU A 202 -5.34 23.10 -4.42
CA LEU A 202 -5.43 22.89 -5.87
C LEU A 202 -5.90 21.46 -6.24
N GLN A 203 -5.68 20.49 -5.35
CA GLN A 203 -6.19 19.13 -5.48
C GLN A 203 -7.59 18.93 -4.86
N GLY A 204 -8.24 20.01 -4.40
CA GLY A 204 -9.54 19.94 -3.73
C GLY A 204 -9.49 19.37 -2.31
N ARG A 205 -8.32 19.35 -1.65
CA ARG A 205 -8.11 18.77 -0.32
C ARG A 205 -7.57 19.81 0.67
N LEU A 206 -8.02 19.70 1.92
CA LEU A 206 -7.50 20.49 3.04
C LEU A 206 -6.32 19.74 3.68
N VAL A 207 -5.13 19.86 3.09
CA VAL A 207 -3.90 19.27 3.63
C VAL A 207 -3.24 20.29 4.55
N ARG A 208 -2.96 19.91 5.79
CA ARG A 208 -2.31 20.75 6.80
C ARG A 208 -0.81 20.86 6.55
N THR A 209 -0.25 21.96 6.97
CA THR A 209 1.20 22.20 6.98
C THR A 209 1.63 22.67 8.36
N VAL A 210 2.81 22.27 8.78
CA VAL A 210 3.43 22.73 10.03
C VAL A 210 4.20 24.03 9.77
N ARG A 211 3.84 25.09 10.53
CA ARG A 211 4.46 26.43 10.45
C ARG A 211 5.42 26.74 11.61
N GLY A 212 5.53 25.84 12.57
CA GLY A 212 6.41 25.97 13.72
C GLY A 212 5.81 25.37 14.99
N PRO A 213 6.59 25.22 16.05
CA PRO A 213 6.10 24.67 17.29
C PRO A 213 5.14 25.63 18.00
N ARG A 214 4.26 25.09 18.85
CA ARG A 214 3.49 25.88 19.82
C ARG A 214 4.33 26.20 21.06
N ALA A 215 5.07 25.17 21.55
CA ALA A 215 6.06 25.28 22.61
C ALA A 215 7.02 24.08 22.52
N GLY A 216 8.30 24.28 22.79
CA GLY A 216 9.30 23.22 22.70
C GLY A 216 9.49 22.70 21.27
N PRO A 217 9.87 21.43 21.06
CA PRO A 217 9.92 20.81 19.75
C PRO A 217 8.50 20.55 19.21
N ILE A 218 8.35 20.40 17.89
CA ILE A 218 7.15 19.85 17.28
C ILE A 218 7.04 18.40 17.72
N ALA A 219 5.97 18.06 18.44
CA ALA A 219 5.69 16.72 18.93
C ALA A 219 4.41 16.16 18.28
N TRP A 220 4.18 14.88 18.40
CA TRP A 220 2.93 14.24 17.98
C TRP A 220 1.97 14.10 19.17
N ARG A 221 0.70 14.24 18.92
CA ARG A 221 -0.37 13.97 19.89
C ARG A 221 -1.31 12.92 19.32
N ASP A 222 -1.43 11.83 20.02
CA ASP A 222 -2.53 10.88 19.81
C ASP A 222 -3.85 11.58 20.24
N THR A 223 -4.74 11.79 19.29
CA THR A 223 -6.05 12.41 19.51
C THR A 223 -7.16 11.38 19.61
N GLY A 224 -6.83 10.08 19.66
CA GLY A 224 -7.80 9.00 19.70
C GLY A 224 -8.42 8.67 18.34
N GLU A 225 -7.74 9.01 17.27
CA GLU A 225 -8.16 8.69 15.90
C GLU A 225 -8.08 7.20 15.59
N ALA A 226 -8.35 6.80 14.33
CA ALA A 226 -8.51 5.40 13.95
C ALA A 226 -7.32 4.51 14.31
N THR A 227 -6.11 4.97 14.06
CA THR A 227 -4.88 4.20 14.26
C THR A 227 -4.09 4.71 15.48
N ASP A 228 -3.57 3.77 16.29
CA ASP A 228 -2.58 4.10 17.33
C ASP A 228 -1.24 4.46 16.66
N PRO A 229 -0.72 5.69 16.84
CA PRO A 229 0.48 6.14 16.14
C PRO A 229 1.71 5.28 16.41
N ARG A 230 1.88 4.81 17.65
CA ARG A 230 3.04 3.98 18.03
C ARG A 230 2.89 2.53 17.56
N ALA A 231 1.67 2.00 17.56
CA ALA A 231 1.41 0.68 16.99
C ALA A 231 1.67 0.68 15.48
N PHE A 232 1.23 1.73 14.78
CA PHE A 232 1.49 1.91 13.36
C PHE A 232 3.00 1.96 13.06
N LEU A 233 3.75 2.81 13.77
CA LEU A 233 5.20 2.92 13.54
C LEU A 233 5.92 1.59 13.75
N ARG A 234 5.51 0.80 14.77
CA ARG A 234 6.06 -0.54 14.97
C ARG A 234 5.72 -1.50 13.83
N ALA A 235 4.47 -1.48 13.35
CA ALA A 235 4.04 -2.34 12.25
C ALA A 235 4.68 -1.95 10.92
N PHE A 236 4.81 -0.64 10.67
CA PHE A 236 5.39 -0.11 9.43
C PHE A 236 6.87 -0.44 9.27
N ALA A 237 7.61 -0.58 10.35
CA ALA A 237 9.06 -0.72 10.36
C ALA A 237 9.54 -2.00 11.05
N LEU A 238 8.92 -3.13 10.74
CA LEU A 238 9.40 -4.44 11.19
C LEU A 238 10.73 -4.78 10.51
N PRO A 239 11.78 -5.14 11.27
CA PRO A 239 13.09 -5.47 10.69
C PRO A 239 13.07 -6.70 9.79
N GLU A 240 12.19 -7.66 10.08
CA GLU A 240 12.10 -8.96 9.40
C GLU A 240 11.28 -8.87 8.12
N THR A 241 10.22 -8.05 8.13
CA THR A 241 9.29 -7.91 7.01
C THR A 241 8.98 -6.44 6.78
N GLY A 242 9.01 -5.97 5.52
CA GLY A 242 8.65 -4.60 5.20
C GLY A 242 7.15 -4.42 5.12
N PHE A 243 6.65 -3.28 5.59
CA PHE A 243 5.30 -2.84 5.29
C PHE A 243 5.23 -2.25 3.87
N SER A 244 6.27 -1.51 3.48
CA SER A 244 6.43 -0.96 2.14
C SER A 244 7.26 -1.91 1.29
N GLU A 245 6.92 -2.05 0.03
CA GLU A 245 7.68 -2.83 -0.93
C GLU A 245 8.66 -1.92 -1.66
N TRP A 246 9.96 -1.99 -1.30
CA TRP A 246 10.95 -1.06 -1.84
C TRP A 246 11.15 -1.22 -3.35
N TYR A 247 11.12 -2.47 -3.83
CA TYR A 247 11.37 -2.81 -5.23
C TYR A 247 10.08 -3.21 -5.94
N PHE A 248 9.05 -2.35 -5.84
CA PHE A 248 7.76 -2.60 -6.48
C PHE A 248 7.92 -2.67 -8.01
N PRO A 249 7.68 -3.83 -8.67
CA PRO A 249 7.89 -3.97 -10.09
C PRO A 249 6.92 -3.07 -10.90
N TYR A 250 7.47 -2.17 -11.70
CA TYR A 250 6.66 -1.28 -12.55
C TYR A 250 5.76 -2.07 -13.51
N ARG A 251 6.28 -3.17 -14.07
CA ARG A 251 5.52 -4.07 -14.95
C ARG A 251 4.28 -4.63 -14.27
N LEU A 252 4.37 -5.00 -12.99
CA LEU A 252 3.23 -5.51 -12.23
C LEU A 252 2.12 -4.47 -12.14
N LEU A 253 2.47 -3.19 -11.85
CA LEU A 253 1.49 -2.10 -11.80
C LEU A 253 0.77 -1.94 -13.14
N LEU A 254 1.52 -1.88 -14.25
CA LEU A 254 0.94 -1.78 -15.58
C LEU A 254 0.01 -2.95 -15.88
N GLU A 255 0.47 -4.18 -15.65
CA GLU A 255 -0.29 -5.38 -15.99
C GLU A 255 -1.51 -5.60 -15.08
N VAL A 256 -1.47 -5.17 -13.83
CA VAL A 256 -2.67 -5.14 -12.98
C VAL A 256 -3.65 -4.08 -13.46
N GLY A 257 -3.17 -2.88 -13.82
CA GLY A 257 -4.01 -1.82 -14.41
C GLY A 257 -4.54 -2.18 -15.80
N GLY A 258 -3.81 -2.96 -16.55
CA GLY A 258 -4.17 -3.46 -17.88
C GLY A 258 -4.54 -4.93 -17.92
N TYR A 259 -5.01 -5.51 -16.81
CA TYR A 259 -5.27 -6.96 -16.74
C TYR A 259 -6.17 -7.53 -17.84
N PRO A 260 -7.19 -6.82 -18.34
CA PRO A 260 -8.02 -7.37 -19.44
C PRO A 260 -7.23 -7.55 -20.74
N TYR A 261 -6.18 -6.76 -20.96
CA TYR A 261 -5.31 -6.84 -22.14
C TYR A 261 -4.22 -7.90 -22.01
N VAL A 262 -3.82 -8.19 -20.78
CA VAL A 262 -2.79 -9.19 -20.45
C VAL A 262 -3.39 -10.58 -20.29
N LEU A 263 -4.47 -10.69 -19.51
CA LEU A 263 -5.20 -11.94 -19.26
C LEU A 263 -6.37 -12.07 -20.23
N ARG A 264 -6.06 -12.10 -21.52
CA ARG A 264 -7.10 -12.20 -22.58
C ARG A 264 -7.97 -13.43 -22.38
N GLY A 265 -9.28 -13.21 -22.36
CA GLY A 265 -10.26 -14.26 -22.15
C GLY A 265 -10.57 -14.58 -20.69
N LEU A 266 -9.97 -13.85 -19.73
CA LEU A 266 -10.42 -13.91 -18.34
C LEU A 266 -11.90 -13.49 -18.28
N LYS A 267 -12.74 -14.36 -17.69
CA LYS A 267 -14.17 -14.13 -17.57
C LYS A 267 -14.58 -14.07 -16.10
N PRO A 268 -15.62 -13.30 -15.80
CA PRO A 268 -16.30 -13.43 -14.51
C PRO A 268 -16.72 -14.89 -14.26
N ARG A 269 -16.64 -15.32 -13.01
CA ARG A 269 -17.03 -16.68 -12.62
C ARG A 269 -17.69 -16.73 -11.25
N ALA A 270 -18.63 -17.64 -11.08
CA ALA A 270 -19.14 -17.99 -9.76
C ALA A 270 -18.06 -18.71 -8.93
N LEU A 271 -18.00 -18.39 -7.65
CA LEU A 271 -17.13 -19.06 -6.68
C LEU A 271 -17.98 -19.93 -5.74
N PRO A 272 -17.53 -21.12 -5.36
CA PRO A 272 -18.28 -22.05 -4.50
C PRO A 272 -18.22 -21.68 -3.00
N TYR A 273 -17.68 -20.54 -2.66
CA TYR A 273 -17.51 -20.01 -1.31
C TYR A 273 -17.84 -18.51 -1.27
N PRO A 274 -18.11 -17.96 -0.08
CA PRO A 274 -18.42 -16.54 0.04
C PRO A 274 -17.21 -15.63 -0.25
N VAL A 275 -17.48 -14.38 -0.61
CA VAL A 275 -16.50 -13.32 -0.80
C VAL A 275 -16.80 -12.17 0.15
N LEU A 276 -15.82 -11.75 0.93
CA LEU A 276 -15.88 -10.55 1.77
C LEU A 276 -15.01 -9.44 1.19
N ALA A 277 -15.60 -8.27 0.97
CA ALA A 277 -14.85 -7.06 0.61
C ALA A 277 -15.06 -5.98 1.68
N LEU A 278 -13.98 -5.40 2.17
CA LEU A 278 -14.01 -4.32 3.15
C LEU A 278 -13.33 -3.08 2.56
N GLY A 279 -14.08 -2.00 2.41
CA GLY A 279 -13.58 -0.71 1.95
C GLY A 279 -13.32 0.27 3.10
N ALA A 280 -12.39 1.16 2.92
CA ALA A 280 -12.18 2.31 3.78
C ALA A 280 -12.97 3.50 3.26
N GLY A 281 -13.76 4.16 4.10
CA GLY A 281 -14.60 5.29 3.68
C GLY A 281 -13.80 6.50 3.18
N ARG A 282 -12.51 6.58 3.52
CA ARG A 282 -11.55 7.58 3.03
C ARG A 282 -10.37 6.92 2.26
N GLY A 283 -10.55 5.67 1.81
CA GLY A 283 -9.57 4.90 1.06
C GLY A 283 -9.86 4.86 -0.45
N LEU A 284 -9.47 3.75 -1.07
CA LEU A 284 -9.64 3.51 -2.52
C LEU A 284 -11.06 3.08 -2.89
N TYR A 285 -11.77 2.40 -1.97
CA TYR A 285 -13.11 1.85 -2.16
C TYR A 285 -14.09 2.46 -1.16
N PRO A 286 -14.42 3.76 -1.30
CA PRO A 286 -15.28 4.47 -0.35
C PRO A 286 -16.75 4.05 -0.43
N ARG A 287 -17.15 3.26 -1.42
CA ARG A 287 -18.51 2.75 -1.59
C ARG A 287 -18.47 1.24 -1.89
N ALA A 288 -19.46 0.52 -1.37
CA ALA A 288 -19.55 -0.94 -1.52
C ALA A 288 -19.66 -1.38 -2.99
N GLU A 289 -20.38 -0.61 -3.80
CA GLU A 289 -20.56 -0.86 -5.24
C GLU A 289 -19.26 -0.74 -6.05
N ASP A 290 -18.28 0.01 -5.56
CA ASP A 290 -17.00 0.19 -6.26
C ASP A 290 -16.23 -1.14 -6.40
N PHE A 291 -16.47 -2.12 -5.51
CA PHE A 291 -15.89 -3.46 -5.62
C PHE A 291 -16.40 -4.29 -6.79
N ARG A 292 -17.56 -3.97 -7.36
CA ARG A 292 -18.17 -4.64 -8.51
C ARG A 292 -18.25 -6.17 -8.36
N LEU A 293 -18.48 -6.66 -7.14
CA LEU A 293 -18.44 -8.11 -6.83
C LEU A 293 -19.41 -8.92 -7.66
N GLY A 294 -20.61 -8.41 -7.92
CA GLY A 294 -21.61 -9.08 -8.76
C GLY A 294 -21.18 -9.22 -10.23
N GLU A 295 -20.32 -8.32 -10.72
CA GLU A 295 -19.76 -8.38 -12.07
C GLU A 295 -18.57 -9.34 -12.15
N LEU A 296 -17.71 -9.34 -11.13
CA LEU A 296 -16.54 -10.20 -11.06
C LEU A 296 -16.90 -11.65 -10.72
N PHE A 297 -17.83 -11.83 -9.79
CA PHE A 297 -18.19 -13.13 -9.21
C PHE A 297 -19.72 -13.34 -9.27
N PRO A 298 -20.33 -13.42 -10.47
CA PRO A 298 -21.78 -13.56 -10.63
C PRO A 298 -22.29 -14.83 -9.96
N GLY A 299 -23.41 -14.73 -9.21
CA GLY A 299 -24.00 -15.86 -8.50
C GLY A 299 -23.26 -16.33 -7.24
N THR A 300 -22.15 -15.66 -6.87
CA THR A 300 -21.43 -15.92 -5.63
C THR A 300 -22.10 -15.18 -4.46
N GLU A 301 -22.16 -15.81 -3.28
CA GLU A 301 -22.48 -15.11 -2.05
C GLU A 301 -21.36 -14.08 -1.76
N ALA A 302 -21.61 -12.82 -2.05
CA ALA A 302 -20.61 -11.77 -1.92
C ALA A 302 -21.14 -10.61 -1.09
N ARG A 303 -20.33 -10.17 -0.11
CA ARG A 303 -20.66 -9.05 0.77
C ARG A 303 -19.58 -7.99 0.69
N ALA A 304 -19.96 -6.77 0.34
CA ALA A 304 -19.12 -5.61 0.45
C ALA A 304 -19.59 -4.72 1.61
N GLN A 305 -18.66 -4.25 2.43
CA GLN A 305 -18.92 -3.33 3.53
C GLN A 305 -17.85 -2.25 3.57
N VAL A 306 -18.28 -1.00 3.77
CA VAL A 306 -17.37 0.13 3.94
C VAL A 306 -17.31 0.50 5.42
N LEU A 307 -16.11 0.70 5.94
CA LEU A 307 -15.85 1.17 7.28
C LEU A 307 -15.65 2.70 7.24
N PRO A 308 -16.68 3.47 7.66
CA PRO A 308 -16.63 4.93 7.60
C PRO A 308 -15.52 5.46 8.50
N GLY A 309 -14.89 6.56 8.07
CA GLY A 309 -13.84 7.24 8.83
C GLY A 309 -12.45 6.61 8.71
N LEU A 310 -12.30 5.38 8.24
CA LEU A 310 -11.01 4.76 8.01
C LEU A 310 -10.37 5.24 6.71
N THR A 311 -9.06 5.43 6.73
CA THR A 311 -8.22 5.60 5.56
C THR A 311 -7.75 4.24 5.02
N HIS A 312 -7.02 4.25 3.92
CA HIS A 312 -6.54 3.03 3.27
C HIS A 312 -5.74 2.10 4.19
N LEU A 313 -4.80 2.65 4.96
CA LEU A 313 -3.95 1.85 5.85
C LEU A 313 -4.60 1.60 7.22
N ASP A 314 -5.57 2.40 7.65
CA ASP A 314 -6.29 2.17 8.90
C ASP A 314 -6.96 0.80 8.94
N LEU A 315 -7.41 0.26 7.78
CA LEU A 315 -7.96 -1.09 7.71
C LEU A 315 -7.03 -2.18 8.27
N LEU A 316 -5.72 -1.93 8.27
CA LEU A 316 -4.72 -2.87 8.79
C LEU A 316 -4.29 -2.57 10.23
N THR A 317 -4.49 -1.32 10.68
CA THR A 317 -3.84 -0.80 11.91
C THR A 317 -4.81 -0.15 12.89
N GLU A 318 -6.11 -0.16 12.60
CA GLU A 318 -7.11 0.48 13.47
C GLU A 318 -7.13 -0.13 14.88
N ARG A 319 -7.28 0.74 15.88
CA ARG A 319 -7.24 0.36 17.30
C ARG A 319 -8.49 -0.34 17.79
N GLU A 320 -9.65 -0.12 17.16
CA GLU A 320 -10.92 -0.68 17.60
C GLU A 320 -11.15 -2.14 17.18
N GLY A 321 -10.32 -2.66 16.26
CA GLY A 321 -10.42 -4.03 15.79
C GLY A 321 -11.69 -4.35 15.00
N ARG A 322 -12.34 -3.35 14.39
CA ARG A 322 -13.57 -3.54 13.58
C ARG A 322 -13.29 -4.43 12.37
N THR A 323 -12.19 -4.16 11.68
CA THR A 323 -11.73 -4.98 10.54
C THR A 323 -11.46 -6.41 10.98
N ALA A 324 -10.68 -6.59 12.04
CA ALA A 324 -10.38 -7.91 12.60
C ALA A 324 -11.65 -8.65 13.03
N GLY A 325 -12.59 -7.95 13.68
CA GLY A 325 -13.88 -8.53 14.10
C GLY A 325 -14.75 -8.96 12.91
N LEU A 326 -14.71 -8.26 11.78
CA LEU A 326 -15.40 -8.67 10.55
C LEU A 326 -14.74 -9.89 9.93
N LEU A 327 -13.42 -9.93 9.88
CA LEU A 327 -12.65 -11.07 9.37
C LEU A 327 -12.91 -12.34 10.18
N LEU A 328 -12.86 -12.25 11.51
CA LEU A 328 -13.11 -13.38 12.40
C LEU A 328 -14.53 -13.95 12.29
N ARG A 329 -15.52 -13.12 11.95
CA ARG A 329 -16.89 -13.60 11.69
C ARG A 329 -17.06 -14.22 10.31
N TYR A 330 -16.19 -13.90 9.40
CA TYR A 330 -16.20 -14.44 8.04
C TYR A 330 -15.47 -15.80 7.98
N LEU A 331 -14.38 -15.95 8.72
CA LEU A 331 -13.58 -17.17 8.82
C LEU A 331 -14.29 -18.25 9.64
#